data_1accbdc7b073bca938be36376b7a6590
#
_entry.id   1accbdc7b073bca938be36376b7a6590
#
_cell.length_a   1.000
_cell.length_b   1.000
_cell.length_c   1.000
_cell.angle_alpha   90.00
_cell.angle_beta   90.00
_cell.angle_gamma   90.00
#
_symmetry.space_group_name_H-M   'P 1'
#
loop_
_entity.id
_entity.type
_entity.pdbx_description
1 polymer ?
#
loop_
_entity_poly.entity_id
_entity_poly.type
_entity_poly.pdbx_seq_one_letter_code
_entity_poly.pdbx_strand_id
1 'polypeptide(L)'
;MSRKGSIVGEMFSSFARAVFRGTACVMSLIFRIAPKKDRVRVIVYRDDGKILLVRSRFSRQEWALPGGGVKYNESYEQAAVREVLEEIGLKIHNLRYLGKANSHESYAKFSVRVFVAHASDYDIKCNFEIMEARWLNIDHLPKEYT
;
A
#
# COMPACT_ATOMS: atom_id res chain seq x y z
N MET A 1 -48.18 -10.96 -19.31
CA MET A 1 -47.52 -11.78 -18.26
C MET A 1 -46.04 -11.54 -18.36
N SER A 2 -45.45 -10.64 -17.56
CA SER A 2 -43.98 -10.62 -17.26
C SER A 2 -43.66 -9.46 -16.31
N ARG A 3 -43.98 -9.57 -15.02
CA ARG A 3 -43.56 -8.59 -13.98
C ARG A 3 -42.89 -9.24 -12.75
N LYS A 4 -42.73 -10.57 -12.72
CA LYS A 4 -42.18 -11.30 -11.55
C LYS A 4 -40.64 -11.41 -11.55
N GLY A 5 -39.96 -11.21 -12.69
CA GLY A 5 -38.50 -11.33 -12.76
C GLY A 5 -37.72 -10.11 -12.26
N SER A 6 -38.34 -8.92 -12.29
CA SER A 6 -37.69 -7.65 -11.90
C SER A 6 -37.52 -7.51 -10.38
N ILE A 7 -38.52 -7.93 -9.60
CA ILE A 7 -38.55 -7.74 -8.14
C ILE A 7 -37.49 -8.60 -7.43
N VAL A 8 -37.29 -9.83 -7.88
CA VAL A 8 -36.31 -10.74 -7.29
C VAL A 8 -34.86 -10.23 -7.58
N GLY A 9 -34.62 -9.71 -8.79
CA GLY A 9 -33.33 -9.10 -9.15
C GLY A 9 -33.01 -7.85 -8.34
N GLU A 10 -34.00 -7.00 -8.11
CA GLU A 10 -33.83 -5.79 -7.29
C GLU A 10 -33.64 -6.12 -5.81
N MET A 11 -34.37 -7.09 -5.27
CA MET A 11 -34.17 -7.55 -3.90
C MET A 11 -32.78 -8.17 -3.70
N PHE A 12 -32.30 -8.98 -4.65
CA PHE A 12 -30.99 -9.58 -4.58
C PHE A 12 -29.86 -8.53 -4.67
N SER A 13 -30.01 -7.53 -5.55
CA SER A 13 -29.07 -6.44 -5.67
C SER A 13 -29.05 -5.52 -4.44
N SER A 14 -30.22 -5.33 -3.81
CA SER A 14 -30.34 -4.53 -2.59
C SER A 14 -29.75 -5.24 -1.37
N PHE A 15 -29.99 -6.55 -1.26
CA PHE A 15 -29.39 -7.37 -0.23
C PHE A 15 -27.86 -7.47 -0.37
N ALA A 16 -27.34 -7.68 -1.59
CA ALA A 16 -25.92 -7.69 -1.86
C ALA A 16 -25.26 -6.36 -1.51
N ARG A 17 -25.90 -5.24 -1.82
CA ARG A 17 -25.42 -3.87 -1.44
C ARG A 17 -25.44 -3.67 0.08
N ALA A 18 -26.47 -4.14 0.77
CA ALA A 18 -26.56 -4.04 2.23
C ALA A 18 -25.47 -4.88 2.93
N VAL A 19 -25.24 -6.10 2.47
CA VAL A 19 -24.17 -6.97 2.96
C VAL A 19 -22.80 -6.35 2.69
N PHE A 20 -22.56 -5.80 1.48
CA PHE A 20 -21.31 -5.16 1.14
C PHE A 20 -21.04 -3.88 1.97
N ARG A 21 -22.09 -3.08 2.23
CA ARG A 21 -21.99 -1.90 3.11
C ARG A 21 -21.78 -2.30 4.57
N GLY A 22 -22.41 -3.36 5.03
CA GLY A 22 -22.22 -3.89 6.39
C GLY A 22 -20.80 -4.42 6.61
N THR A 23 -20.26 -5.17 5.65
CA THR A 23 -18.89 -5.68 5.71
C THR A 23 -17.85 -4.56 5.63
N ALA A 24 -18.09 -3.53 4.80
CA ALA A 24 -17.22 -2.36 4.73
C ALA A 24 -17.24 -1.56 6.04
N CYS A 25 -18.39 -1.43 6.70
CA CYS A 25 -18.53 -0.76 7.98
C CYS A 25 -17.82 -1.54 9.10
N VAL A 26 -17.99 -2.86 9.15
CA VAL A 26 -17.29 -3.73 10.13
C VAL A 26 -15.78 -3.73 9.89
N MET A 27 -15.34 -3.81 8.63
CA MET A 27 -13.92 -3.69 8.28
C MET A 27 -13.36 -2.33 8.69
N SER A 28 -14.09 -1.23 8.44
CA SER A 28 -13.68 0.10 8.88
C SER A 28 -13.58 0.21 10.41
N LEU A 29 -14.48 -0.44 11.16
CA LEU A 29 -14.43 -0.48 12.61
C LEU A 29 -13.24 -1.31 13.13
N ILE A 30 -12.97 -2.46 12.51
CA ILE A 30 -11.81 -3.29 12.82
C ILE A 30 -10.51 -2.52 12.56
N PHE A 31 -10.40 -1.78 11.44
CA PHE A 31 -9.24 -0.93 11.17
C PHE A 31 -9.09 0.25 12.15
N ARG A 32 -10.18 0.73 12.74
CA ARG A 32 -10.15 1.77 13.78
C ARG A 32 -9.69 1.27 15.15
N ILE A 33 -9.98 0.00 15.47
CA ILE A 33 -9.66 -0.62 16.77
C ILE A 33 -8.32 -1.36 16.71
N ALA A 34 -7.84 -1.71 15.50
CA ALA A 34 -6.53 -2.35 15.34
C ALA A 34 -5.43 -1.45 15.93
N PRO A 35 -4.52 -1.99 16.75
CA PRO A 35 -3.43 -1.22 17.30
C PRO A 35 -2.64 -0.57 16.16
N LYS A 36 -2.30 0.70 16.33
CA LYS A 36 -1.50 1.47 15.36
C LYS A 36 -0.18 0.75 15.17
N LYS A 37 -0.06 -0.02 14.10
CA LYS A 37 1.17 -0.74 13.80
C LYS A 37 2.18 0.25 13.21
N ASP A 38 3.40 0.20 13.71
CA ASP A 38 4.52 0.87 13.08
C ASP A 38 4.62 0.47 11.61
N ARG A 39 5.03 1.39 10.77
CA ARG A 39 5.15 1.18 9.33
C ARG A 39 6.57 1.37 8.86
N VAL A 40 6.89 0.73 7.75
CA VAL A 40 8.14 0.93 7.01
C VAL A 40 7.86 1.54 5.65
N ARG A 41 8.81 2.33 5.14
CA ARG A 41 8.86 2.81 3.76
C ARG A 41 10.26 2.60 3.23
N VAL A 42 10.39 2.22 1.98
CA VAL A 42 11.68 1.90 1.38
C VAL A 42 11.89 2.73 0.13
N ILE A 43 12.96 3.51 0.13
CA ILE A 43 13.48 4.16 -1.08
C ILE A 43 14.27 3.08 -1.83
N VAL A 44 13.63 2.45 -2.81
CA VAL A 44 14.29 1.48 -3.68
C VAL A 44 14.87 2.22 -4.86
N TYR A 45 16.17 2.12 -5.09
CA TYR A 45 16.85 2.80 -6.19
C TYR A 45 17.57 1.85 -7.15
N ARG A 46 17.83 2.33 -8.35
CA ARG A 46 18.57 1.66 -9.42
C ARG A 46 19.92 2.30 -9.65
N ASP A 47 20.78 1.62 -10.43
CA ASP A 47 22.11 2.12 -10.83
C ASP A 47 22.05 3.42 -11.64
N ASP A 48 20.96 3.67 -12.37
CA ASP A 48 20.75 4.90 -13.13
C ASP A 48 20.17 6.07 -12.29
N GLY A 49 20.13 5.91 -10.96
CA GLY A 49 19.68 6.93 -10.01
C GLY A 49 18.16 7.08 -9.89
N LYS A 50 17.37 6.29 -10.61
CA LYS A 50 15.90 6.31 -10.47
C LYS A 50 15.46 5.64 -9.19
N ILE A 51 14.38 6.15 -8.62
CA ILE A 51 13.69 5.59 -7.46
C ILE A 51 12.36 4.97 -7.86
N LEU A 52 11.95 3.96 -7.11
CA LEU A 52 10.68 3.28 -7.32
C LEU A 52 9.57 3.94 -6.52
N LEU A 53 8.49 4.26 -7.19
CA LEU A 53 7.24 4.67 -6.55
C LEU A 53 6.11 3.75 -6.96
N VAL A 54 5.17 3.61 -6.04
CA VAL A 54 3.99 2.75 -6.20
C VAL A 54 2.71 3.56 -5.99
N ARG A 55 1.65 3.14 -6.64
CA ARG A 55 0.30 3.68 -6.46
C ARG A 55 -0.63 2.56 -6.01
N SER A 56 -1.13 2.67 -4.78
CA SER A 56 -1.99 1.66 -4.20
C SER A 56 -3.41 1.76 -4.75
N ARG A 57 -4.07 0.62 -4.90
CA ARG A 57 -5.49 0.51 -5.27
C ARG A 57 -6.42 1.01 -4.17
N PHE A 58 -5.98 0.94 -2.93
CA PHE A 58 -6.80 1.21 -1.74
C PHE A 58 -6.53 2.56 -1.09
N SER A 59 -5.54 3.32 -1.58
CA SER A 59 -5.28 4.69 -1.15
C SER A 59 -5.93 5.71 -2.09
N ARG A 60 -5.74 7.00 -1.80
CA ARG A 60 -6.22 8.11 -2.63
C ARG A 60 -5.56 8.20 -4.01
N GLN A 61 -4.96 7.12 -4.50
CA GLN A 61 -4.23 7.04 -5.77
C GLN A 61 -2.99 7.94 -5.83
N GLU A 62 -2.49 8.36 -4.70
CA GLU A 62 -1.22 9.10 -4.59
C GLU A 62 -0.02 8.17 -4.79
N TRP A 63 1.04 8.69 -5.38
CA TRP A 63 2.29 7.98 -5.47
C TRP A 63 2.97 7.95 -4.11
N ALA A 64 3.52 6.81 -3.74
CA ALA A 64 4.17 6.61 -2.46
C ALA A 64 5.40 5.72 -2.60
N LEU A 65 6.25 5.73 -1.59
CA LEU A 65 7.31 4.72 -1.46
C LEU A 65 6.67 3.36 -1.12
N PRO A 66 7.18 2.24 -1.66
CA PRO A 66 6.75 0.90 -1.28
C PRO A 66 6.97 0.66 0.22
N GLY A 67 6.12 -0.18 0.81
CA GLY A 67 6.20 -0.53 2.21
C GLY A 67 4.87 -0.50 2.92
N GLY A 68 4.80 -1.10 4.10
CA GLY A 68 3.56 -1.32 4.84
C GLY A 68 3.75 -1.50 6.34
N GLY A 69 2.85 -2.27 6.94
CA GLY A 69 2.83 -2.50 8.39
C GLY A 69 3.83 -3.55 8.84
N VAL A 70 4.44 -3.35 10.00
CA VAL A 70 5.30 -4.36 10.65
C VAL A 70 4.42 -5.43 11.28
N LYS A 71 4.69 -6.71 11.00
CA LYS A 71 3.98 -7.86 11.59
C LYS A 71 4.46 -8.15 13.02
N TYR A 72 3.69 -8.91 13.75
CA TYR A 72 4.10 -9.37 15.08
C TYR A 72 5.37 -10.24 14.97
N ASN A 73 6.33 -10.02 15.87
CA ASN A 73 7.65 -10.68 15.87
C ASN A 73 8.50 -10.45 14.62
N GLU A 74 8.24 -9.41 13.84
CA GLU A 74 9.02 -9.03 12.67
C GLU A 74 9.89 -7.80 13.00
N SER A 75 11.17 -7.81 12.58
CA SER A 75 11.99 -6.60 12.64
C SER A 75 11.58 -5.60 11.55
N TYR A 76 11.97 -4.34 11.69
CA TYR A 76 11.68 -3.32 10.67
C TYR A 76 12.39 -3.61 9.36
N GLU A 77 13.58 -4.17 9.41
CA GLU A 77 14.37 -4.60 8.26
C GLU A 77 13.70 -5.76 7.53
N GLN A 78 13.20 -6.74 8.28
CA GLN A 78 12.43 -7.86 7.72
C GLN A 78 11.14 -7.36 7.06
N ALA A 79 10.42 -6.46 7.72
CA ALA A 79 9.23 -5.84 7.17
C ALA A 79 9.53 -5.09 5.86
N ALA A 80 10.63 -4.33 5.82
CA ALA A 80 11.04 -3.58 4.63
C ALA A 80 11.31 -4.50 3.43
N VAL A 81 12.06 -5.58 3.63
CA VAL A 81 12.35 -6.57 2.57
C VAL A 81 11.08 -7.29 2.13
N ARG A 82 10.25 -7.74 3.08
CA ARG A 82 9.01 -8.45 2.80
C ARG A 82 8.02 -7.59 2.01
N GLU A 83 7.79 -6.34 2.42
CA GLU A 83 6.82 -5.44 1.76
C GLU A 83 7.25 -5.17 0.31
N VAL A 84 8.53 -4.87 0.05
CA VAL A 84 9.02 -4.67 -1.31
C VAL A 84 8.82 -5.93 -2.16
N LEU A 85 9.10 -7.10 -1.61
CA LEU A 85 8.90 -8.36 -2.32
C LEU A 85 7.42 -8.67 -2.55
N GLU A 86 6.55 -8.46 -1.53
CA GLU A 86 5.11 -8.73 -1.62
C GLU A 86 4.40 -7.76 -2.57
N GLU A 87 4.71 -6.46 -2.53
CA GLU A 87 4.03 -5.44 -3.33
C GLU A 87 4.44 -5.44 -4.80
N ILE A 88 5.74 -5.60 -5.08
CA ILE A 88 6.33 -5.35 -6.41
C ILE A 88 7.25 -6.45 -6.93
N GLY A 89 7.41 -7.55 -6.19
CA GLY A 89 8.17 -8.72 -6.60
C GLY A 89 9.69 -8.53 -6.66
N LEU A 90 10.20 -7.39 -6.23
CA LEU A 90 11.64 -7.09 -6.31
C LEU A 90 12.40 -7.61 -5.09
N LYS A 91 13.58 -8.15 -5.34
CA LYS A 91 14.59 -8.39 -4.31
C LYS A 91 15.44 -7.15 -4.14
N ILE A 92 15.75 -6.82 -2.89
CA ILE A 92 16.59 -5.66 -2.54
C ILE A 92 17.79 -6.10 -1.71
N HIS A 93 18.88 -5.33 -1.80
CA HIS A 93 20.09 -5.52 -1.02
C HIS A 93 20.63 -4.18 -0.51
N ASN A 94 21.66 -4.22 0.32
CA ASN A 94 22.27 -3.03 0.93
C ASN A 94 21.25 -2.14 1.68
N LEU A 95 20.29 -2.81 2.36
CA LEU A 95 19.26 -2.12 3.14
C LEU A 95 19.90 -1.30 4.26
N ARG A 96 19.63 -0.01 4.31
CA ARG A 96 20.10 0.90 5.36
C ARG A 96 18.95 1.71 5.92
N TYR A 97 18.92 1.84 7.23
CA TYR A 97 17.98 2.72 7.93
C TYR A 97 18.38 4.19 7.72
N LEU A 98 17.44 5.03 7.32
CA LEU A 98 17.65 6.46 7.12
C LEU A 98 17.12 7.32 8.27
N GLY A 99 16.01 6.91 8.86
CA GLY A 99 15.40 7.70 9.91
C GLY A 99 13.93 7.38 10.16
N LYS A 100 13.34 8.13 11.09
CA LYS A 100 11.96 8.03 11.49
C LYS A 100 11.21 9.28 11.01
N ALA A 101 10.11 9.08 10.30
CA ALA A 101 9.17 10.12 9.93
C ALA A 101 7.87 9.96 10.74
N ASN A 102 7.20 11.07 11.02
CA ASN A 102 5.85 11.03 11.56
C ASN A 102 4.87 11.19 10.40
N SER A 103 3.96 10.25 10.25
CA SER A 103 2.88 10.41 9.28
C SER A 103 1.85 11.39 9.83
N HIS A 104 1.51 12.40 9.03
CA HIS A 104 0.42 13.34 9.29
C HIS A 104 -0.87 12.93 8.56
N GLU A 105 -1.05 11.65 8.25
CA GLU A 105 -2.33 11.19 7.71
C GLU A 105 -3.45 11.50 8.72
N SER A 106 -4.50 12.14 8.22
CA SER A 106 -5.56 12.84 8.97
C SER A 106 -6.28 12.06 10.07
N TYR A 107 -6.06 10.75 10.20
CA TYR A 107 -6.80 9.91 11.14
C TYR A 107 -5.94 9.08 12.11
N ALA A 108 -4.62 9.00 11.91
CA ALA A 108 -3.77 8.24 12.83
C ALA A 108 -2.30 8.72 12.81
N LYS A 109 -1.79 9.14 13.95
CA LYS A 109 -0.36 9.33 14.15
C LYS A 109 0.29 7.95 14.29
N PHE A 110 1.02 7.50 13.28
CA PHE A 110 1.87 6.32 13.38
C PHE A 110 3.31 6.67 13.00
N SER A 111 4.21 5.90 13.53
CA SER A 111 5.62 6.03 13.26
C SER A 111 5.96 5.32 11.96
N VAL A 112 6.64 6.00 11.07
CA VAL A 112 7.16 5.44 9.82
C VAL A 112 8.67 5.39 9.88
N ARG A 113 9.26 4.21 9.72
CA ARG A 113 10.71 4.05 9.54
C ARG A 113 11.04 3.99 8.07
N VAL A 114 11.96 4.83 7.67
CA VAL A 114 12.39 4.96 6.28
C VAL A 114 13.72 4.24 6.10
N PHE A 115 13.77 3.40 5.09
CA PHE A 115 14.96 2.69 4.65
C PHE A 115 15.31 3.08 3.23
N VAL A 116 16.57 2.84 2.85
CA VAL A 116 17.04 2.90 1.47
C VAL A 116 17.64 1.56 1.10
N ALA A 117 17.40 1.08 -0.12
CA ALA A 117 17.92 -0.18 -0.60
C ALA A 117 18.11 -0.15 -2.11
N HIS A 118 19.06 -0.95 -2.60
CA HIS A 118 19.30 -1.13 -4.03
C HIS A 118 18.47 -2.30 -4.56
N ALA A 119 17.87 -2.14 -5.75
CA ALA A 119 17.14 -3.23 -6.41
C ALA A 119 18.13 -4.22 -7.03
N SER A 120 17.90 -5.54 -6.82
CA SER A 120 18.72 -6.60 -7.43
C SER A 120 18.38 -6.84 -8.91
N ASP A 121 17.16 -6.52 -9.28
CA ASP A 121 16.64 -6.55 -10.65
C ASP A 121 15.61 -5.43 -10.83
N TYR A 122 15.08 -5.26 -12.04
CA TYR A 122 14.18 -4.16 -12.35
C TYR A 122 12.83 -4.63 -12.94
N ASP A 123 12.58 -5.93 -12.92
CA ASP A 123 11.35 -6.55 -13.42
C ASP A 123 10.23 -6.46 -12.36
N ILE A 124 9.40 -5.44 -12.48
CA ILE A 124 8.32 -5.13 -11.55
C ILE A 124 7.15 -6.10 -11.76
N LYS A 125 6.73 -6.77 -10.69
CA LYS A 125 5.55 -7.65 -10.63
C LYS A 125 4.62 -7.17 -9.52
N CYS A 126 3.74 -6.24 -9.85
CA CYS A 126 2.77 -5.71 -8.89
C CYS A 126 1.81 -6.80 -8.40
N ASN A 127 1.56 -6.84 -7.09
CA ASN A 127 0.49 -7.64 -6.53
C ASN A 127 -0.89 -6.95 -6.74
N PHE A 128 -1.95 -7.55 -6.16
CA PHE A 128 -3.31 -7.00 -6.27
C PHE A 128 -3.47 -5.63 -5.58
N GLU A 129 -2.67 -5.30 -4.57
CA GLU A 129 -2.77 -4.04 -3.83
C GLU A 129 -2.17 -2.86 -4.59
N ILE A 130 -1.20 -3.14 -5.46
CA ILE A 130 -0.49 -2.12 -6.26
C ILE A 130 -1.12 -2.01 -7.64
N MET A 131 -1.69 -0.87 -7.92
CA MET A 131 -2.29 -0.55 -9.21
C MET A 131 -1.23 -0.25 -10.26
N GLU A 132 -0.15 0.40 -9.85
CA GLU A 132 0.91 0.85 -10.72
C GLU A 132 2.23 1.04 -9.95
N ALA A 133 3.36 0.73 -10.57
CA ALA A 133 4.68 1.03 -10.05
C ALA A 133 5.56 1.60 -11.16
N ARG A 134 6.36 2.62 -10.86
CA ARG A 134 7.23 3.30 -11.84
C ARG A 134 8.58 3.64 -11.27
N TRP A 135 9.60 3.49 -12.10
CA TRP A 135 10.92 4.05 -11.86
C TRP A 135 10.94 5.50 -12.32
N LEU A 136 11.16 6.42 -11.40
CA LEU A 136 11.14 7.86 -11.67
C LEU A 136 12.47 8.51 -11.30
N ASN A 137 12.87 9.50 -12.10
CA ASN A 137 14.01 10.33 -11.76
C ASN A 137 13.61 11.24 -10.58
N ILE A 138 14.48 11.35 -9.59
CA ILE A 138 14.23 12.17 -8.40
C ILE A 138 14.03 13.66 -8.73
N ASP A 139 14.66 14.14 -9.82
CA ASP A 139 14.54 15.51 -10.28
C ASP A 139 13.21 15.80 -11.01
N HIS A 140 12.45 14.76 -11.35
CA HIS A 140 11.20 14.85 -12.11
C HIS A 140 10.04 14.16 -11.39
N LEU A 141 9.99 14.28 -10.08
CA LEU A 141 8.86 13.74 -9.31
C LEU A 141 7.58 14.51 -9.66
N PRO A 142 6.46 13.85 -9.92
CA PRO A 142 5.18 14.51 -10.12
C PRO A 142 4.80 15.38 -8.93
N LYS A 143 4.16 16.54 -9.19
CA LYS A 143 3.75 17.51 -8.14
C LYS A 143 2.66 16.98 -7.18
N GLU A 144 2.18 15.77 -7.41
CA GLU A 144 1.11 15.12 -6.64
C GLU A 144 1.64 14.30 -5.45
N TYR A 145 2.89 14.57 -5.04
CA TYR A 145 3.47 14.01 -3.81
C TYR A 145 3.29 15.02 -2.68
N THR A 146 2.40 14.73 -1.82
CA THR A 146 2.32 15.36 -0.50
C THR A 146 2.19 14.32 0.57
#